data_1a4bdde44de2863aa71377ee9cc0dd2d
#
_entry.id   1a4bdde44de2863aa71377ee9cc0dd2d
#
_cell.length_a   1.000
_cell.length_b   1.000
_cell.length_c   1.000
_cell.angle_alpha   90.00
_cell.angle_beta   90.00
_cell.angle_gamma   90.00
#
_symmetry.space_group_name_H-M   'P 1'
#
loop_
_entity.id
_entity.type
_entity.pdbx_description
1 polymer ?
#
loop_
_entity_poly.entity_id
_entity_poly.type
_entity_poly.pdbx_seq_one_letter_code
_entity_poly.pdbx_strand_id
1 'polypeptide(L)'
;EFKAAVARRVPDAVLLDIMLPDTDGLAIMRRLRADRLTATVPIMMLTAKDTELDKVMALDGGADDYLTKPFSLMELASRCRALLRRGGMVKQASDVLSVGDIVLSPSHREVTVVGEPLKLTLREFDLLEYFMHKPGVVFTRESLLQSVWGWDFDGGSRTVDVHVQTLRQKLGEHASAIETVRGVGYRLAEPSAGDDAEDAGVAASAPEE
;
A
#
# COMPACT_ATOMS: atom_id res chain seq x y z
N GLU A 1 -23.67 -0.49 16.23
CA GLU A 1 -24.06 -1.38 15.11
C GLU A 1 -22.86 -1.76 14.23
N PHE A 2 -22.03 -0.82 13.77
CA PHE A 2 -20.88 -1.08 12.89
C PHE A 2 -19.90 -2.12 13.44
N LYS A 3 -19.45 -2.00 14.70
CA LYS A 3 -18.55 -2.99 15.35
C LYS A 3 -19.13 -4.40 15.35
N ALA A 4 -20.43 -4.54 15.58
CA ALA A 4 -21.09 -5.85 15.60
C ALA A 4 -21.20 -6.47 14.19
N ALA A 5 -21.32 -5.65 13.15
CA ALA A 5 -21.33 -6.11 11.77
C ALA A 5 -19.95 -6.62 11.33
N VAL A 6 -18.89 -5.84 11.61
CA VAL A 6 -17.50 -6.21 11.30
C VAL A 6 -17.04 -7.45 12.07
N ALA A 7 -17.47 -7.60 13.33
CA ALA A 7 -17.14 -8.79 14.13
C ALA A 7 -17.81 -10.08 13.61
N ARG A 8 -18.92 -9.96 12.86
CA ARG A 8 -19.59 -11.12 12.23
C ARG A 8 -18.92 -11.54 10.93
N ARG A 9 -18.49 -10.59 10.14
CA ARG A 9 -17.80 -10.81 8.87
C ARG A 9 -16.93 -9.60 8.54
N VAL A 10 -15.66 -9.84 8.26
CA VAL A 10 -14.76 -8.79 7.73
C VAL A 10 -15.25 -8.42 6.33
N PRO A 11 -15.52 -7.14 6.06
CA PRO A 11 -15.97 -6.71 4.73
C PRO A 11 -14.82 -6.74 3.72
N ASP A 12 -15.17 -6.90 2.44
CA ASP A 12 -14.19 -6.85 1.33
C ASP A 12 -13.72 -5.41 1.03
N ALA A 13 -14.54 -4.42 1.34
CA ALA A 13 -14.22 -2.99 1.31
C ALA A 13 -15.16 -2.20 2.22
N VAL A 14 -14.75 -1.00 2.62
CA VAL A 14 -15.54 -0.07 3.44
C VAL A 14 -15.70 1.25 2.70
N LEU A 15 -16.97 1.68 2.53
CA LEU A 15 -17.32 3.04 2.11
C LEU A 15 -17.70 3.82 3.38
N LEU A 16 -17.00 4.89 3.67
CA LEU A 16 -17.12 5.58 4.93
C LEU A 16 -17.30 7.08 4.71
N ASP A 17 -18.46 7.59 5.12
CA ASP A 17 -18.71 9.03 5.11
C ASP A 17 -17.88 9.70 6.21
N ILE A 18 -17.26 10.83 5.90
CA ILE A 18 -16.55 11.64 6.90
C ILE A 18 -17.55 12.20 7.91
N MET A 19 -18.68 12.71 7.42
CA MET A 19 -19.71 13.35 8.25
C MET A 19 -20.85 12.38 8.54
N LEU A 20 -20.72 11.60 9.60
CA LEU A 20 -21.79 10.77 10.13
C LEU A 20 -22.54 11.50 11.25
N PRO A 21 -23.86 11.26 11.44
CA PRO A 21 -24.64 11.99 12.42
C PRO A 21 -24.18 11.78 13.88
N ASP A 22 -23.65 10.59 14.19
CA ASP A 22 -23.32 10.19 15.56
C ASP A 22 -21.82 10.10 15.85
N THR A 23 -20.95 10.20 14.81
CA THR A 23 -19.51 10.01 14.99
C THR A 23 -18.72 10.52 13.77
N ASP A 24 -17.45 10.81 13.98
CA ASP A 24 -16.52 11.19 12.93
C ASP A 24 -16.03 9.95 12.15
N GLY A 25 -16.21 9.96 10.81
CA GLY A 25 -15.74 8.89 9.93
C GLY A 25 -14.23 8.67 10.00
N LEU A 26 -13.44 9.73 10.18
CA LEU A 26 -11.99 9.61 10.36
C LEU A 26 -11.63 8.82 11.63
N ALA A 27 -12.41 9.02 12.70
CA ALA A 27 -12.21 8.24 13.93
C ALA A 27 -12.56 6.75 13.75
N ILE A 28 -13.57 6.44 12.94
CA ILE A 28 -13.88 5.04 12.57
C ILE A 28 -12.75 4.45 11.75
N MET A 29 -12.27 5.16 10.76
CA MET A 29 -11.16 4.73 9.90
C MET A 29 -9.91 4.39 10.72
N ARG A 30 -9.48 5.28 11.61
CA ARG A 30 -8.33 5.04 12.50
C ARG A 30 -8.51 3.77 13.34
N ARG A 31 -9.74 3.51 13.83
CA ARG A 31 -10.05 2.28 14.58
C ARG A 31 -9.96 1.04 13.70
N LEU A 32 -10.44 1.10 12.45
CA LEU A 32 -10.31 0.01 11.50
C LEU A 32 -8.84 -0.29 11.21
N ARG A 33 -8.00 0.71 11.06
CA ARG A 33 -6.56 0.55 10.84
C ARG A 33 -5.82 0.00 12.06
N ALA A 34 -6.30 0.32 13.26
CA ALA A 34 -5.73 -0.20 14.51
C ALA A 34 -6.15 -1.66 14.82
N ASP A 35 -7.22 -2.16 14.23
CA ASP A 35 -7.71 -3.51 14.46
C ASP A 35 -7.05 -4.50 13.49
N ARG A 36 -6.53 -5.60 14.04
CA ARG A 36 -5.80 -6.63 13.27
C ARG A 36 -6.63 -7.26 12.15
N LEU A 37 -7.93 -7.38 12.33
CA LEU A 37 -8.82 -8.01 11.36
C LEU A 37 -9.17 -7.10 10.19
N THR A 38 -9.13 -5.78 10.41
CA THR A 38 -9.59 -4.80 9.42
C THR A 38 -8.49 -3.85 8.94
N ALA A 39 -7.27 -3.96 9.47
CA ALA A 39 -6.16 -3.07 9.15
C ALA A 39 -5.86 -2.97 7.64
N THR A 40 -6.08 -4.06 6.90
CA THR A 40 -5.80 -4.17 5.45
C THR A 40 -7.05 -4.06 4.58
N VAL A 41 -8.25 -3.94 5.17
CA VAL A 41 -9.49 -3.78 4.41
C VAL A 41 -9.46 -2.46 3.64
N PRO A 42 -9.75 -2.46 2.33
CA PRO A 42 -9.81 -1.24 1.55
C PRO A 42 -10.87 -0.26 2.07
N ILE A 43 -10.49 1.01 2.26
CA ILE A 43 -11.38 2.05 2.76
C ILE A 43 -11.44 3.19 1.76
N MET A 44 -12.65 3.49 1.26
CA MET A 44 -12.94 4.71 0.50
C MET A 44 -13.69 5.70 1.39
N MET A 45 -13.15 6.90 1.52
CA MET A 45 -13.83 7.98 2.23
C MET A 45 -14.77 8.72 1.31
N LEU A 46 -16.01 8.96 1.79
CA LEU A 46 -16.97 9.82 1.13
C LEU A 46 -16.95 11.18 1.82
N THR A 47 -16.73 12.26 1.07
CA THR A 47 -16.63 13.62 1.63
C THR A 47 -17.57 14.58 0.94
N ALA A 48 -18.13 15.53 1.71
CA ALA A 48 -18.99 16.57 1.17
C ALA A 48 -18.21 17.80 0.66
N LYS A 49 -16.89 17.86 0.82
CA LYS A 49 -16.11 19.07 0.55
C LYS A 49 -14.76 18.85 -0.10
N ASP A 50 -14.45 19.78 -0.99
CA ASP A 50 -13.24 19.96 -1.78
C ASP A 50 -12.06 20.58 -1.04
N THR A 51 -12.02 20.61 0.28
CA THR A 51 -10.85 21.17 0.94
C THR A 51 -9.70 20.18 0.80
N GLU A 52 -8.61 20.65 0.26
CA GLU A 52 -7.37 19.88 0.11
C GLU A 52 -6.91 19.29 1.45
N LEU A 53 -7.25 19.99 2.53
CA LEU A 53 -6.97 19.57 3.91
C LEU A 53 -7.73 18.30 4.30
N ASP A 54 -9.02 18.17 3.96
CA ASP A 54 -9.82 16.99 4.30
C ASP A 54 -9.36 15.76 3.52
N LYS A 55 -8.94 15.95 2.27
CA LYS A 55 -8.35 14.89 1.43
C LYS A 55 -7.02 14.40 2.01
N VAL A 56 -6.15 15.32 2.40
CA VAL A 56 -4.87 14.99 3.03
C VAL A 56 -5.08 14.28 4.36
N MET A 57 -5.97 14.77 5.22
CA MET A 57 -6.27 14.14 6.51
C MET A 57 -6.87 12.73 6.37
N ALA A 58 -7.68 12.49 5.34
CA ALA A 58 -8.23 11.16 5.06
C ALA A 58 -7.12 10.19 4.60
N LEU A 59 -6.22 10.63 3.73
CA LEU A 59 -5.10 9.84 3.24
C LEU A 59 -4.05 9.57 4.33
N ASP A 60 -3.68 10.59 5.10
CA ASP A 60 -2.79 10.46 6.26
C ASP A 60 -3.37 9.49 7.31
N GLY A 61 -4.70 9.47 7.44
CA GLY A 61 -5.40 8.54 8.32
C GLY A 61 -5.41 7.09 7.84
N GLY A 62 -4.96 6.82 6.61
CA GLY A 62 -4.89 5.49 6.02
C GLY A 62 -6.07 5.11 5.10
N ALA A 63 -6.80 6.08 4.53
CA ALA A 63 -7.74 5.81 3.45
C ALA A 63 -7.02 5.40 2.18
N ASP A 64 -7.62 4.48 1.41
CA ASP A 64 -7.07 4.00 0.14
C ASP A 64 -7.56 4.83 -1.05
N ASP A 65 -8.74 5.44 -0.92
CA ASP A 65 -9.34 6.32 -1.92
C ASP A 65 -10.32 7.28 -1.24
N TYR A 66 -10.72 8.34 -1.94
CA TYR A 66 -11.80 9.23 -1.52
C TYR A 66 -12.69 9.59 -2.71
N LEU A 67 -13.93 9.96 -2.42
CA LEU A 67 -14.91 10.37 -3.41
C LEU A 67 -15.70 11.56 -2.89
N THR A 68 -15.69 12.67 -3.64
CA THR A 68 -16.37 13.91 -3.26
C THR A 68 -17.84 13.88 -3.65
N LYS A 69 -18.70 14.30 -2.75
CA LYS A 69 -20.15 14.52 -3.00
C LYS A 69 -20.37 15.90 -3.65
N PRO A 70 -21.25 15.97 -4.68
CA PRO A 70 -22.05 14.91 -5.27
C PRO A 70 -21.24 14.06 -6.25
N PHE A 71 -21.42 12.73 -6.24
CA PHE A 71 -20.80 11.80 -7.17
C PHE A 71 -21.86 11.05 -7.97
N SER A 72 -21.49 10.57 -9.14
CA SER A 72 -22.35 9.68 -9.94
C SER A 72 -22.27 8.24 -9.42
N LEU A 73 -23.39 7.50 -9.56
CA LEU A 73 -23.39 6.08 -9.20
C LEU A 73 -22.38 5.27 -10.04
N MET A 74 -22.16 5.69 -11.29
CA MET A 74 -21.17 5.07 -12.18
C MET A 74 -19.74 5.29 -11.68
N GLU A 75 -19.42 6.48 -11.21
CA GLU A 75 -18.10 6.79 -10.64
C GLU A 75 -17.86 5.98 -9.35
N LEU A 76 -18.82 6.00 -8.42
CA LEU A 76 -18.74 5.19 -7.21
C LEU A 76 -18.52 3.71 -7.54
N ALA A 77 -19.31 3.14 -8.46
CA ALA A 77 -19.19 1.74 -8.86
C ALA A 77 -17.84 1.43 -9.52
N SER A 78 -17.30 2.36 -10.33
CA SER A 78 -15.99 2.22 -10.97
C SER A 78 -14.86 2.19 -9.94
N ARG A 79 -14.88 3.11 -8.98
CA ARG A 79 -13.90 3.18 -7.89
C ARG A 79 -14.00 1.96 -6.96
N CYS A 80 -15.21 1.52 -6.61
CA CYS A 80 -15.41 0.29 -5.83
C CYS A 80 -14.81 -0.94 -6.54
N ARG A 81 -15.06 -1.09 -7.85
CA ARG A 81 -14.46 -2.19 -8.63
C ARG A 81 -12.93 -2.11 -8.65
N ALA A 82 -12.37 -0.91 -8.74
CA ALA A 82 -10.93 -0.72 -8.69
C ALA A 82 -10.34 -1.11 -7.32
N LEU A 83 -11.00 -0.73 -6.22
CA LEU A 83 -10.64 -1.13 -4.86
C LEU A 83 -10.70 -2.64 -4.68
N LEU A 84 -11.81 -3.29 -5.06
CA LEU A 84 -12.02 -4.73 -4.90
C LEU A 84 -11.09 -5.57 -5.80
N ARG A 85 -10.78 -5.11 -7.02
CA ARG A 85 -9.84 -5.80 -7.92
C ARG A 85 -8.44 -5.89 -7.32
N ARG A 86 -8.02 -4.88 -6.62
CA ARG A 86 -6.72 -4.82 -5.92
C ARG A 86 -6.73 -5.58 -4.59
N GLY A 87 -7.92 -5.79 -4.03
CA GLY A 87 -8.13 -6.48 -2.74
C GLY A 87 -8.10 -8.01 -2.79
N GLY A 88 -7.74 -8.65 -3.92
CA GLY A 88 -7.42 -10.06 -3.86
C GLY A 88 -8.18 -11.05 -4.74
N MET A 89 -8.65 -10.67 -5.92
CA MET A 89 -9.24 -11.66 -6.84
C MET A 89 -8.58 -11.71 -8.22
N VAL A 90 -7.26 -11.77 -8.29
CA VAL A 90 -6.61 -12.31 -9.47
C VAL A 90 -5.49 -13.24 -9.00
N LYS A 91 -5.81 -14.53 -8.98
CA LYS A 91 -4.80 -15.59 -8.95
C LYS A 91 -3.98 -15.48 -10.24
N GLN A 92 -2.77 -14.96 -10.15
CA GLN A 92 -1.72 -15.25 -11.12
C GLN A 92 -0.45 -15.64 -10.38
N ALA A 93 0.28 -16.56 -11.03
CA ALA A 93 1.44 -17.28 -10.52
C ALA A 93 2.34 -16.46 -9.59
N SER A 94 2.65 -17.05 -8.47
CA SER A 94 3.41 -16.53 -7.36
C SER A 94 4.85 -16.17 -7.75
N ASP A 95 5.04 -14.98 -8.25
CA ASP A 95 6.37 -14.39 -8.29
C ASP A 95 6.57 -13.62 -6.99
N VAL A 96 7.23 -14.25 -6.04
CA VAL A 96 7.68 -13.57 -4.82
C VAL A 96 8.73 -12.55 -5.23
N LEU A 97 8.48 -11.29 -4.91
CA LEU A 97 9.41 -10.20 -5.15
C LEU A 97 10.32 -10.05 -3.92
N SER A 98 11.61 -9.87 -4.14
CA SER A 98 12.59 -9.68 -3.08
C SER A 98 13.54 -8.54 -3.44
N VAL A 99 13.73 -7.60 -2.53
CA VAL A 99 14.70 -6.50 -2.66
C VAL A 99 15.35 -6.27 -1.30
N GLY A 100 16.60 -6.70 -1.17
CA GLY A 100 17.26 -6.78 0.13
C GLY A 100 16.43 -7.63 1.10
N ASP A 101 16.20 -7.13 2.29
CA ASP A 101 15.43 -7.81 3.35
C ASP A 101 13.92 -7.74 3.19
N ILE A 102 13.43 -7.02 2.17
CA ILE A 102 12.00 -6.86 1.92
C ILE A 102 11.55 -7.96 0.96
N VAL A 103 10.60 -8.79 1.40
CA VAL A 103 10.00 -9.85 0.60
C VAL A 103 8.49 -9.59 0.50
N LEU A 104 7.96 -9.59 -0.71
CA LEU A 104 6.55 -9.34 -0.99
C LEU A 104 5.96 -10.49 -1.82
N SER A 105 4.84 -11.03 -1.36
CA SER A 105 4.05 -12.05 -2.06
C SER A 105 2.77 -11.42 -2.62
N PRO A 106 2.69 -11.13 -3.93
CA PRO A 106 1.50 -10.54 -4.53
C PRO A 106 0.26 -11.41 -4.37
N SER A 107 0.40 -12.73 -4.54
CA SER A 107 -0.71 -13.68 -4.47
C SER A 107 -1.31 -13.80 -3.07
N HIS A 108 -0.51 -13.70 -2.01
CA HIS A 108 -0.95 -13.75 -0.62
C HIS A 108 -1.18 -12.37 -0.02
N ARG A 109 -0.76 -11.31 -0.73
CA ARG A 109 -0.75 -9.92 -0.24
C ARG A 109 -0.02 -9.78 1.10
N GLU A 110 1.07 -10.49 1.22
CA GLU A 110 1.93 -10.50 2.39
C GLU A 110 3.24 -9.79 2.10
N VAL A 111 3.74 -9.09 3.11
CA VAL A 111 5.07 -8.48 3.10
C VAL A 111 5.78 -8.88 4.37
N THR A 112 7.04 -9.26 4.24
CA THR A 112 7.92 -9.45 5.36
C THR A 112 9.18 -8.58 5.20
N VAL A 113 9.75 -8.16 6.33
CA VAL A 113 11.04 -7.46 6.40
C VAL A 113 11.90 -8.21 7.39
N VAL A 114 13.06 -8.69 6.95
CA VAL A 114 13.93 -9.59 7.75
C VAL A 114 13.13 -10.82 8.26
N GLY A 115 12.20 -11.32 7.45
CA GLY A 115 11.33 -12.44 7.82
C GLY A 115 10.14 -12.11 8.74
N GLU A 116 10.08 -10.91 9.30
CA GLU A 116 8.99 -10.48 10.17
C GLU A 116 7.82 -9.86 9.37
N PRO A 117 6.56 -10.25 9.65
CA PRO A 117 5.39 -9.75 8.92
C PRO A 117 5.19 -8.25 9.07
N LEU A 118 5.07 -7.54 7.94
CA LEU A 118 4.78 -6.11 7.88
C LEU A 118 3.34 -5.87 7.42
N LYS A 119 2.55 -5.12 8.22
CA LYS A 119 1.17 -4.78 7.89
C LYS A 119 1.07 -3.49 7.09
N LEU A 120 0.68 -3.62 5.84
CA LEU A 120 0.45 -2.51 4.93
C LEU A 120 -1.05 -2.36 4.64
N THR A 121 -1.48 -1.13 4.38
CA THR A 121 -2.79 -0.86 3.75
C THR A 121 -2.75 -1.29 2.28
N LEU A 122 -3.92 -1.33 1.63
CA LEU A 122 -4.00 -1.68 0.21
C LEU A 122 -3.05 -0.83 -0.65
N ARG A 123 -3.09 0.50 -0.47
CA ARG A 123 -2.28 1.43 -1.28
C ARG A 123 -0.80 1.39 -0.97
N GLU A 124 -0.44 1.19 0.28
CA GLU A 124 0.97 1.01 0.66
C GLU A 124 1.53 -0.28 0.05
N PHE A 125 0.73 -1.35 0.05
CA PHE A 125 1.10 -2.61 -0.59
C PHE A 125 1.27 -2.44 -2.10
N ASP A 126 0.25 -1.87 -2.78
CA ASP A 126 0.27 -1.66 -4.23
C ASP A 126 1.45 -0.76 -4.64
N LEU A 127 1.78 0.25 -3.83
CA LEU A 127 2.91 1.15 -4.06
C LEU A 127 4.24 0.42 -3.90
N LEU A 128 4.40 -0.38 -2.85
CA LEU A 128 5.60 -1.19 -2.63
C LEU A 128 5.77 -2.24 -3.73
N GLU A 129 4.70 -2.96 -4.07
CA GLU A 129 4.68 -3.93 -5.18
C GLU A 129 5.14 -3.28 -6.49
N TYR A 130 4.60 -2.09 -6.79
CA TYR A 130 4.97 -1.36 -8.00
C TYR A 130 6.46 -1.00 -8.05
N PHE A 131 7.02 -0.56 -6.92
CA PHE A 131 8.45 -0.30 -6.81
C PHE A 131 9.28 -1.58 -6.97
N MET A 132 8.87 -2.68 -6.33
CA MET A 132 9.61 -3.94 -6.31
C MET A 132 9.64 -4.65 -7.68
N HIS A 133 8.69 -4.35 -8.57
CA HIS A 133 8.76 -4.84 -9.95
C HIS A 133 9.89 -4.21 -10.77
N LYS A 134 10.40 -3.05 -10.37
CA LYS A 134 11.44 -2.32 -11.11
C LYS A 134 12.38 -1.59 -10.14
N PRO A 135 13.20 -2.30 -9.38
CA PRO A 135 14.20 -1.70 -8.51
C PRO A 135 15.15 -0.80 -9.31
N GLY A 136 15.65 0.25 -8.70
CA GLY A 136 16.55 1.22 -9.34
C GLY A 136 15.87 2.23 -10.27
N VAL A 137 14.66 1.95 -10.75
CA VAL A 137 13.94 2.85 -11.66
C VAL A 137 13.32 4.01 -10.90
N VAL A 138 13.56 5.23 -11.40
CA VAL A 138 12.94 6.44 -10.87
C VAL A 138 11.56 6.63 -11.48
N PHE A 139 10.55 6.75 -10.62
CA PHE A 139 9.17 7.03 -11.01
C PHE A 139 8.80 8.46 -10.64
N THR A 140 8.12 9.18 -11.55
CA THR A 140 7.55 10.48 -11.22
C THR A 140 6.33 10.31 -10.30
N ARG A 141 5.97 11.36 -9.57
CA ARG A 141 4.76 11.36 -8.72
C ARG A 141 3.50 11.08 -9.54
N GLU A 142 3.43 11.67 -10.72
CA GLU A 142 2.32 11.49 -11.66
C GLU A 142 2.23 10.04 -12.15
N SER A 143 3.36 9.43 -12.52
CA SER A 143 3.37 8.04 -12.97
C SER A 143 2.97 7.07 -11.86
N LEU A 144 3.42 7.30 -10.63
CA LEU A 144 3.01 6.53 -9.45
C LEU A 144 1.51 6.70 -9.16
N LEU A 145 1.02 7.94 -9.21
CA LEU A 145 -0.39 8.23 -9.00
C LEU A 145 -1.27 7.47 -10.00
N GLN A 146 -0.95 7.57 -11.28
CA GLN A 146 -1.69 6.88 -12.34
C GLN A 146 -1.62 5.35 -12.22
N SER A 147 -0.44 4.81 -11.91
CA SER A 147 -0.24 3.36 -11.85
C SER A 147 -0.88 2.71 -10.63
N VAL A 148 -0.85 3.38 -9.48
CA VAL A 148 -1.35 2.82 -8.22
C VAL A 148 -2.80 3.24 -7.95
N TRP A 149 -3.22 4.47 -8.30
CA TRP A 149 -4.59 4.96 -8.06
C TRP A 149 -5.48 4.95 -9.29
N GLY A 150 -4.91 4.97 -10.48
CA GLY A 150 -5.64 4.98 -11.76
C GLY A 150 -5.77 6.37 -12.38
N TRP A 151 -6.15 6.39 -13.65
CA TRP A 151 -6.26 7.63 -14.46
C TRP A 151 -7.39 8.57 -14.01
N ASP A 152 -8.45 8.02 -13.41
CA ASP A 152 -9.63 8.76 -12.97
C ASP A 152 -9.52 9.27 -11.53
N PHE A 153 -8.30 9.21 -10.95
CA PHE A 153 -8.08 9.67 -9.59
C PHE A 153 -7.82 11.18 -9.57
N ASP A 154 -8.76 11.95 -9.04
CA ASP A 154 -8.68 13.43 -8.96
C ASP A 154 -7.74 13.95 -7.87
N GLY A 155 -7.08 13.07 -7.11
CA GLY A 155 -6.11 13.44 -6.10
C GLY A 155 -4.82 13.97 -6.70
N GLY A 156 -4.28 15.01 -6.10
CA GLY A 156 -2.99 15.57 -6.49
C GLY A 156 -1.82 14.63 -6.18
N SER A 157 -0.67 14.89 -6.80
CA SER A 157 0.59 14.15 -6.60
C SER A 157 1.04 14.07 -5.14
N ARG A 158 0.53 14.95 -4.27
CA ARG A 158 0.75 14.93 -2.82
C ARG A 158 0.25 13.64 -2.15
N THR A 159 -0.74 12.98 -2.74
CA THR A 159 -1.21 11.65 -2.29
C THR A 159 -0.07 10.63 -2.28
N VAL A 160 0.79 10.66 -3.28
CA VAL A 160 1.95 9.78 -3.35
C VAL A 160 2.93 10.07 -2.23
N ASP A 161 3.20 11.35 -1.95
CA ASP A 161 4.15 11.77 -0.90
C ASP A 161 3.70 11.25 0.47
N VAL A 162 2.40 11.35 0.76
CA VAL A 162 1.81 10.84 2.01
C VAL A 162 2.00 9.33 2.14
N HIS A 163 1.66 8.55 1.12
CA HIS A 163 1.78 7.09 1.18
C HIS A 163 3.24 6.62 1.21
N VAL A 164 4.15 7.32 0.52
CA VAL A 164 5.59 7.05 0.66
C VAL A 164 6.07 7.33 2.08
N GLN A 165 5.61 8.41 2.71
CA GLN A 165 5.99 8.73 4.08
C GLN A 165 5.48 7.66 5.06
N THR A 166 4.21 7.27 4.97
CA THR A 166 3.65 6.23 5.85
C THR A 166 4.30 4.87 5.61
N LEU A 167 4.58 4.52 4.36
CA LEU A 167 5.30 3.29 4.01
C LEU A 167 6.71 3.28 4.62
N ARG A 168 7.46 4.38 4.52
CA ARG A 168 8.77 4.52 5.17
C ARG A 168 8.70 4.36 6.68
N GLN A 169 7.70 4.98 7.32
CA GLN A 169 7.50 4.82 8.77
C GLN A 169 7.29 3.35 9.15
N LYS A 170 6.55 2.59 8.34
CA LYS A 170 6.31 1.17 8.58
C LYS A 170 7.53 0.30 8.30
N LEU A 171 8.33 0.64 7.30
CA LEU A 171 9.59 -0.04 6.98
C LEU A 171 10.67 0.19 8.05
N GLY A 172 10.54 1.21 8.90
CA GLY A 172 11.47 1.46 10.02
C GLY A 172 12.90 1.66 9.56
N GLU A 173 13.81 0.80 10.00
CA GLU A 173 15.24 0.86 9.63
C GLU A 173 15.48 0.66 8.13
N HIS A 174 14.55 -0.01 7.43
CA HIS A 174 14.60 -0.22 5.98
C HIS A 174 13.94 0.91 5.17
N ALA A 175 13.57 2.03 5.81
CA ALA A 175 12.96 3.19 5.15
C ALA A 175 13.83 3.79 4.03
N SER A 176 15.15 3.67 4.16
CA SER A 176 16.14 4.13 3.17
C SER A 176 16.06 3.37 1.85
N ALA A 177 15.45 2.18 1.82
CA ALA A 177 15.21 1.44 0.58
C ALA A 177 14.35 2.24 -0.42
N ILE A 178 13.46 3.11 0.07
CA ILE A 178 12.71 4.02 -0.80
C ILE A 178 13.40 5.38 -0.80
N GLU A 179 14.02 5.73 -1.90
CA GLU A 179 14.76 6.96 -2.06
C GLU A 179 13.92 8.07 -2.69
N THR A 180 14.18 9.33 -2.27
CA THR A 180 13.59 10.51 -2.90
C THR A 180 14.55 11.07 -3.96
N VAL A 181 14.10 11.13 -5.20
CA VAL A 181 14.80 11.85 -6.27
C VAL A 181 14.23 13.25 -6.36
N ARG A 182 14.99 14.24 -5.86
CA ARG A 182 14.54 15.62 -5.74
C ARG A 182 14.06 16.18 -7.08
N GLY A 183 12.90 16.82 -7.06
CA GLY A 183 12.30 17.42 -8.26
C GLY A 183 11.66 16.42 -9.24
N VAL A 184 11.81 15.09 -9.01
CA VAL A 184 11.26 14.05 -9.90
C VAL A 184 10.24 13.20 -9.16
N GLY A 185 10.65 12.41 -8.16
CA GLY A 185 9.78 11.47 -7.50
C GLY A 185 10.53 10.50 -6.60
N TYR A 186 10.30 9.19 -6.78
CA TYR A 186 10.81 8.15 -5.90
C TYR A 186 11.34 6.95 -6.67
N ARG A 187 12.24 6.19 -6.05
CA ARG A 187 12.70 4.88 -6.51
C ARG A 187 12.89 3.93 -5.32
N LEU A 188 12.82 2.64 -5.57
CA LEU A 188 13.33 1.65 -4.65
C LEU A 188 14.81 1.42 -5.00
N ALA A 189 15.69 1.44 -4.01
CA ALA A 189 17.11 1.14 -4.21
C ALA A 189 17.29 -0.26 -4.80
N GLU A 190 18.28 -0.44 -5.66
CA GLU A 190 18.69 -1.76 -6.09
C GLU A 190 19.29 -2.51 -4.89
N PRO A 191 19.10 -3.84 -4.79
CA PRO A 191 19.82 -4.62 -3.80
C PRO A 191 21.32 -4.43 -4.08
N SER A 192 22.08 -4.07 -3.04
CA SER A 192 23.53 -4.02 -3.16
C SER A 192 24.03 -5.42 -3.52
N ALA A 193 24.69 -5.54 -4.67
CA ALA A 193 25.35 -6.79 -5.07
C ALA A 193 26.54 -7.04 -4.13
N GLY A 194 26.28 -7.62 -2.96
CA GLY A 194 27.33 -7.70 -1.93
C GLY A 194 27.20 -8.73 -0.83
N ASP A 195 26.16 -9.58 -0.78
CA ASP A 195 26.06 -10.59 0.31
C ASP A 195 25.83 -12.05 -0.14
N ASP A 196 25.76 -12.37 -1.43
CA ASP A 196 25.54 -13.76 -1.89
C ASP A 196 26.81 -14.47 -2.37
N ALA A 197 28.01 -14.04 -1.97
CA ALA A 197 29.27 -14.60 -2.45
C ALA A 197 30.19 -15.22 -1.37
N GLU A 198 29.69 -15.64 -0.23
CA GLU A 198 30.50 -16.37 0.76
C GLU A 198 29.79 -17.58 1.38
N ASP A 199 29.28 -18.54 0.57
CA ASP A 199 29.08 -19.91 1.07
C ASP A 199 29.01 -20.98 -0.06
N ALA A 200 29.95 -20.92 -0.99
CA ALA A 200 30.14 -22.01 -1.95
C ALA A 200 31.62 -22.30 -2.19
N GLY A 201 32.31 -22.68 -1.16
CA GLY A 201 33.69 -23.04 -1.33
C GLY A 201 34.34 -23.63 -0.09
N VAL A 202 34.05 -24.88 0.25
CA VAL A 202 35.02 -25.86 0.80
C VAL A 202 34.32 -27.21 0.93
N ALA A 203 34.44 -28.07 -0.06
CA ALA A 203 34.48 -29.51 0.14
C ALA A 203 34.92 -30.22 -1.13
N ALA A 204 36.22 -30.21 -1.43
CA ALA A 204 36.82 -31.22 -2.30
C ALA A 204 38.30 -31.30 -1.97
N SER A 205 38.66 -32.14 -1.03
CA SER A 205 39.97 -32.78 -1.00
C SER A 205 39.79 -34.15 -0.38
N ALA A 206 39.70 -35.16 -1.27
CA ALA A 206 39.97 -36.52 -0.91
C ALA A 206 41.49 -36.70 -0.80
N PRO A 207 42.02 -37.50 0.10
CA PRO A 207 43.36 -38.07 -0.02
C PRO A 207 43.27 -39.41 -0.71
N GLU A 208 44.14 -39.56 -1.69
CA GLU A 208 44.60 -40.87 -2.18
C GLU A 208 45.48 -41.52 -1.08
N GLU A 209 45.20 -42.74 -0.78
CA GLU A 209 46.06 -43.94 -0.78
C GLU A 209 45.25 -45.15 -0.36
#